data_857ad2f8bbb34e0042a27f1d43688498
#
_entry.id   857ad2f8bbb34e0042a27f1d43688498
#
_cell.length_a   1.000
_cell.length_b   1.000
_cell.length_c   1.000
_cell.angle_alpha   90.00
_cell.angle_beta   90.00
_cell.angle_gamma   90.00
#
_symmetry.space_group_name_H-M   'P 1'
#
loop_
_entity.id
_entity.type
_entity.pdbx_description
1 polymer ?
#
loop_
_entity_poly.entity_id
_entity_poly.type
_entity_poly.pdbx_seq_one_letter_code
_entity_poly.pdbx_strand_id
1 'polypeptide(L)'
;ILLDLNYTLIANSKEIWNYPLDKKIKSQKYEMDLIELIKDNYVILITASPYKRSHKILRDIKEKTGFEVDESYWNFGGQPPQIKKYWMENEIIPQHGDDVDKYLAIESNPTTRRMYKKLGIEARPKGDFI
;
A
#
# COMPACT_ATOMS: atom_id res chain seq x y z
N ILE A 1 8.91 -3.26 -4.01
CA ILE A 1 7.78 -2.32 -4.20
C ILE A 1 7.14 -2.03 -2.85
N LEU A 2 7.04 -0.77 -2.51
CA LEU A 2 6.29 -0.28 -1.35
C LEU A 2 4.93 0.18 -1.87
N LEU A 3 3.88 -0.58 -1.57
CA LEU A 3 2.57 -0.43 -2.20
C LEU A 3 1.54 0.15 -1.22
N ASP A 4 0.90 1.24 -1.60
CA ASP A 4 -0.25 1.82 -0.90
C ASP A 4 -1.54 1.05 -1.27
N LEU A 5 -2.51 1.04 -0.38
CA LEU A 5 -3.77 0.32 -0.58
C LEU A 5 -4.87 1.22 -1.16
N ASN A 6 -5.38 2.16 -0.33
CA ASN A 6 -6.49 3.02 -0.74
C ASN A 6 -6.07 3.99 -1.85
N TYR A 7 -6.91 4.15 -2.86
CA TYR A 7 -6.65 5.01 -4.02
C TYR A 7 -5.43 4.59 -4.86
N THR A 8 -4.82 3.45 -4.55
CA THR A 8 -3.68 2.91 -5.31
C THR A 8 -3.98 1.50 -5.79
N LEU A 9 -3.88 0.49 -4.94
CA LEU A 9 -4.26 -0.89 -5.29
C LEU A 9 -5.76 -1.03 -5.44
N ILE A 10 -6.55 -0.36 -4.60
CA ILE A 10 -8.01 -0.31 -4.72
C ILE A 10 -8.38 0.70 -5.78
N ALA A 11 -9.06 0.23 -6.84
CA ALA A 11 -9.42 1.03 -8.01
C ALA A 11 -10.60 1.97 -7.76
N ASN A 12 -11.53 1.57 -6.90
CA ASN A 12 -12.80 2.27 -6.67
C ASN A 12 -12.95 2.89 -5.29
N SER A 13 -11.84 3.28 -4.66
CA SER A 13 -11.85 3.86 -3.31
C SER A 13 -12.79 5.06 -3.19
N LYS A 14 -12.84 5.91 -4.21
CA LYS A 14 -13.68 7.11 -4.22
C LYS A 14 -15.17 6.77 -4.16
N GLU A 15 -15.59 5.73 -4.86
CA GLU A 15 -16.99 5.34 -4.96
C GLU A 15 -17.52 4.68 -3.70
N ILE A 16 -16.65 4.01 -2.94
CA ILE A 16 -17.05 3.18 -1.80
C ILE A 16 -16.60 3.73 -0.44
N TRP A 17 -15.95 4.88 -0.40
CA TRP A 17 -15.32 5.35 0.83
C TRP A 17 -16.33 5.55 1.98
N ASN A 18 -17.61 5.85 1.68
CA ASN A 18 -18.71 6.03 2.64
C ASN A 18 -19.41 4.73 3.03
N TYR A 19 -19.06 3.60 2.42
CA TYR A 19 -19.77 2.35 2.69
C TYR A 19 -19.44 1.83 4.09
N PRO A 20 -20.39 1.15 4.76
CA PRO A 20 -20.09 0.38 5.97
C PRO A 20 -18.99 -0.64 5.67
N LEU A 21 -18.18 -0.97 6.68
CA LEU A 21 -16.96 -1.75 6.51
C LEU A 21 -17.13 -3.04 5.70
N ASP A 22 -18.08 -3.89 6.08
CA ASP A 22 -18.26 -5.18 5.41
C ASP A 22 -18.68 -5.01 3.95
N LYS A 23 -19.60 -4.07 3.68
CA LYS A 23 -20.00 -3.74 2.32
C LYS A 23 -18.84 -3.13 1.54
N LYS A 24 -18.03 -2.30 2.19
CA LYS A 24 -16.86 -1.67 1.58
C LYS A 24 -15.88 -2.72 1.08
N ILE A 25 -15.51 -3.67 1.93
CA ILE A 25 -14.56 -4.73 1.56
C ILE A 25 -15.13 -5.58 0.41
N LYS A 26 -16.39 -6.00 0.50
CA LYS A 26 -17.05 -6.76 -0.57
C LYS A 26 -17.08 -6.03 -1.90
N SER A 27 -17.19 -4.69 -1.86
CA SER A 27 -17.30 -3.85 -3.04
C SER A 27 -15.95 -3.37 -3.60
N GLN A 28 -14.84 -3.63 -2.91
CA GLN A 28 -13.52 -3.22 -3.38
C GLN A 28 -13.18 -3.87 -4.71
N LYS A 29 -12.74 -3.05 -5.65
CA LYS A 29 -12.18 -3.48 -6.93
C LYS A 29 -10.71 -3.11 -6.95
N TYR A 30 -9.89 -3.94 -7.58
CA TYR A 30 -8.44 -3.77 -7.57
C TYR A 30 -7.92 -3.39 -8.95
N GLU A 31 -6.81 -2.66 -8.97
CA GLU A 31 -6.11 -2.27 -10.19
C GLU A 31 -5.35 -3.48 -10.76
N MET A 32 -6.03 -4.25 -11.62
CA MET A 32 -5.46 -5.48 -12.18
C MET A 32 -4.22 -5.22 -13.03
N ASP A 33 -4.19 -4.09 -13.74
CA ASP A 33 -3.02 -3.71 -14.55
C ASP A 33 -1.82 -3.40 -13.66
N LEU A 34 -2.04 -2.79 -12.51
CA LEU A 34 -0.98 -2.54 -11.54
C LEU A 34 -0.44 -3.84 -10.97
N ILE A 35 -1.32 -4.77 -10.60
CA ILE A 35 -0.93 -6.08 -10.09
C ILE A 35 -0.08 -6.82 -11.13
N GLU A 36 -0.50 -6.83 -12.38
CA GLU A 36 0.25 -7.47 -13.46
C GLU A 36 1.66 -6.89 -13.59
N LEU A 37 1.78 -5.58 -13.42
CA LEU A 37 3.07 -4.89 -13.51
C LEU A 37 4.03 -5.23 -12.37
N ILE A 38 3.50 -5.38 -11.14
CA ILE A 38 4.34 -5.50 -9.93
C ILE A 38 4.48 -6.93 -9.39
N LYS A 39 3.66 -7.87 -9.83
CA LYS A 39 3.55 -9.20 -9.21
C LYS A 39 4.83 -10.01 -9.16
N ASP A 40 5.79 -9.76 -10.04
CA ASP A 40 7.07 -10.47 -10.07
C ASP A 40 8.14 -9.82 -9.19
N ASN A 41 7.80 -8.73 -8.52
CA ASN A 41 8.68 -8.07 -7.56
C ASN A 41 8.35 -8.52 -6.13
N TYR A 42 9.25 -8.23 -5.21
CA TYR A 42 8.95 -8.32 -3.78
C TYR A 42 8.04 -7.14 -3.41
N VAL A 43 6.84 -7.41 -2.91
CA VAL A 43 5.83 -6.37 -2.67
C VAL A 43 5.52 -6.27 -1.18
N ILE A 44 5.69 -5.08 -0.64
CA ILE A 44 5.39 -4.74 0.75
C ILE A 44 4.20 -3.77 0.74
N LEU A 45 3.06 -4.21 1.26
CA LEU A 45 1.90 -3.35 1.42
C LEU A 45 2.07 -2.50 2.67
N ILE A 46 1.99 -1.18 2.51
CA ILE A 46 2.06 -0.22 3.63
C ILE A 46 0.82 0.66 3.57
N THR A 47 -0.06 0.54 4.55
CA THR A 47 -1.35 1.20 4.51
C THR A 47 -1.69 1.89 5.83
N ALA A 48 -2.44 2.98 5.75
CA ALA A 48 -3.03 3.65 6.91
C ALA A 48 -4.33 2.99 7.38
N SER A 49 -4.78 1.95 6.71
CA SER A 49 -5.94 1.17 7.15
C SER A 49 -5.65 0.47 8.48
N PRO A 50 -6.63 0.37 9.39
CA PRO A 50 -6.42 -0.25 10.69
C PRO A 50 -6.01 -1.70 10.62
N TYR A 51 -5.08 -2.11 11.48
CA TYR A 51 -4.60 -3.48 11.60
C TYR A 51 -5.72 -4.51 11.76
N LYS A 52 -6.76 -4.17 12.53
CA LYS A 52 -7.89 -5.08 12.77
C LYS A 52 -8.61 -5.52 11.49
N ARG A 53 -8.45 -4.79 10.38
CA ARG A 53 -9.04 -5.11 9.08
C ARG A 53 -8.13 -5.95 8.18
N SER A 54 -6.89 -6.18 8.59
CA SER A 54 -5.84 -6.74 7.74
C SER A 54 -6.22 -8.10 7.14
N HIS A 55 -6.70 -9.04 7.96
CA HIS A 55 -7.04 -10.38 7.47
C HIS A 55 -8.15 -10.35 6.43
N LYS A 56 -9.19 -9.54 6.65
CA LYS A 56 -10.32 -9.43 5.72
C LYS A 56 -9.88 -8.84 4.39
N ILE A 57 -9.05 -7.80 4.42
CA ILE A 57 -8.59 -7.13 3.20
C ILE A 57 -7.62 -8.01 2.43
N LEU A 58 -6.65 -8.63 3.09
CA LEU A 58 -5.69 -9.53 2.43
C LEU A 58 -6.41 -10.72 1.79
N ARG A 59 -7.41 -11.28 2.47
CA ARG A 59 -8.23 -12.36 1.92
C ARG A 59 -9.00 -11.90 0.69
N ASP A 60 -9.61 -10.72 0.75
CA ASP A 60 -10.38 -10.16 -0.36
C ASP A 60 -9.51 -9.95 -1.60
N ILE A 61 -8.30 -9.42 -1.41
CA ILE A 61 -7.33 -9.25 -2.51
C ILE A 61 -7.04 -10.61 -3.15
N LYS A 62 -6.73 -11.62 -2.34
CA LYS A 62 -6.40 -12.95 -2.83
C LYS A 62 -7.58 -13.61 -3.55
N GLU A 63 -8.77 -13.54 -2.99
CA GLU A 63 -9.96 -14.14 -3.59
C GLU A 63 -10.33 -13.50 -4.92
N LYS A 64 -10.20 -12.18 -5.03
CA LYS A 64 -10.59 -11.45 -6.25
C LYS A 64 -9.50 -11.41 -7.32
N THR A 65 -8.24 -11.47 -6.93
CA THR A 65 -7.12 -11.23 -7.87
C THR A 65 -6.11 -12.37 -7.96
N GLY A 66 -6.08 -13.27 -6.98
CA GLY A 66 -5.03 -14.27 -6.85
C GLY A 66 -3.70 -13.73 -6.34
N PHE A 67 -3.59 -12.42 -6.14
CA PHE A 67 -2.35 -11.78 -5.71
C PHE A 67 -2.20 -11.79 -4.20
N GLU A 68 -0.96 -12.07 -3.74
CA GLU A 68 -0.59 -11.97 -2.32
C GLU A 68 0.65 -11.10 -2.21
N VAL A 69 0.60 -10.13 -1.29
CA VAL A 69 1.78 -9.32 -0.95
C VAL A 69 2.74 -10.16 -0.11
N ASP A 70 4.03 -9.85 -0.17
CA ASP A 70 5.05 -10.59 0.58
C ASP A 70 5.07 -10.19 2.06
N GLU A 71 4.82 -8.91 2.34
CA GLU A 71 4.71 -8.35 3.69
C GLU A 71 3.62 -7.30 3.71
N SER A 72 3.07 -7.02 4.89
CA SER A 72 2.11 -5.93 5.06
C SER A 72 2.28 -5.23 6.40
N TYR A 73 2.11 -3.92 6.38
CA TYR A 73 2.19 -3.05 7.56
C TYR A 73 0.95 -2.17 7.62
N TRP A 74 0.35 -2.10 8.80
CA TRP A 74 -0.97 -1.53 9.04
C TRP A 74 -0.91 -0.43 10.08
N ASN A 75 -1.99 0.33 10.24
CA ASN A 75 -2.05 1.42 11.19
C ASN A 75 -2.51 0.93 12.56
N PHE A 76 -1.73 1.23 13.59
CA PHE A 76 -2.09 1.02 15.00
C PHE A 76 -2.49 2.33 15.68
N GLY A 77 -2.58 3.43 14.94
CA GLY A 77 -2.90 4.79 15.38
C GLY A 77 -1.93 5.80 14.78
N GLY A 78 -2.44 6.95 14.37
CA GLY A 78 -1.64 8.05 13.82
C GLY A 78 -1.95 8.37 12.37
N GLN A 79 -1.27 9.39 11.85
CA GLN A 79 -1.46 9.89 10.50
C GLN A 79 -0.62 9.10 9.49
N PRO A 80 -1.09 8.98 8.22
CA PRO A 80 -0.42 8.16 7.21
C PRO A 80 1.08 8.41 7.03
N PRO A 81 1.56 9.68 6.89
CA PRO A 81 2.99 9.90 6.67
C PRO A 81 3.85 9.43 7.85
N GLN A 82 3.40 9.71 9.09
CA GLN A 82 4.13 9.34 10.29
C GLN A 82 4.16 7.83 10.50
N ILE A 83 3.02 7.16 10.31
CA ILE A 83 2.93 5.70 10.48
C ILE A 83 3.79 4.99 9.44
N LYS A 84 3.73 5.42 8.18
CA LYS A 84 4.52 4.80 7.11
C LYS A 84 6.02 5.06 7.30
N LYS A 85 6.39 6.26 7.75
CA LYS A 85 7.78 6.56 8.11
C LYS A 85 8.28 5.66 9.25
N TYR A 86 7.45 5.48 10.29
CA TYR A 86 7.76 4.60 11.40
C TYR A 86 8.09 3.18 10.92
N TRP A 87 7.23 2.59 10.07
CA TRP A 87 7.46 1.26 9.53
C TRP A 87 8.72 1.18 8.66
N MET A 88 8.98 2.23 7.85
CA MET A 88 10.21 2.27 7.05
C MET A 88 11.46 2.25 7.94
N GLU A 89 11.51 3.12 8.94
CA GLU A 89 12.69 3.29 9.78
C GLU A 89 12.91 2.15 10.78
N ASN A 90 11.84 1.57 11.31
CA ASN A 90 11.93 0.59 12.39
C ASN A 90 11.83 -0.86 11.94
N GLU A 91 11.24 -1.14 10.80
CA GLU A 91 11.01 -2.51 10.32
C GLU A 91 11.58 -2.77 8.93
N ILE A 92 11.21 -1.96 7.94
CA ILE A 92 11.50 -2.29 6.55
C ILE A 92 12.98 -2.08 6.20
N ILE A 93 13.51 -0.90 6.48
CA ILE A 93 14.93 -0.61 6.21
C ILE A 93 15.84 -1.53 7.04
N PRO A 94 15.59 -1.77 8.35
CA PRO A 94 16.39 -2.74 9.09
C PRO A 94 16.41 -4.15 8.52
N GLN A 95 15.29 -4.61 7.92
CA GLN A 95 15.20 -5.95 7.35
C GLN A 95 15.76 -6.04 5.92
N HIS A 96 15.51 -5.02 5.09
CA HIS A 96 15.78 -5.07 3.64
C HIS A 96 16.99 -4.24 3.21
N GLY A 97 17.52 -3.42 4.11
CA GLY A 97 18.72 -2.64 3.85
C GLY A 97 18.45 -1.16 3.59
N ASP A 98 19.49 -0.36 3.72
CA ASP A 98 19.45 1.09 3.59
C ASP A 98 19.80 1.62 2.19
N ASP A 99 19.96 0.73 1.23
CA ASP A 99 20.14 1.11 -0.18
C ASP A 99 18.78 1.59 -0.72
N VAL A 100 18.58 2.89 -0.65
CA VAL A 100 17.29 3.52 -1.01
C VAL A 100 16.94 3.36 -2.50
N ASP A 101 17.93 3.11 -3.34
CA ASP A 101 17.69 2.89 -4.77
C ASP A 101 17.00 1.54 -5.08
N LYS A 102 16.97 0.65 -4.11
CA LYS A 102 16.26 -0.64 -4.22
C LYS A 102 14.77 -0.55 -3.97
N TYR A 103 14.28 0.59 -3.50
CA TYR A 103 12.88 0.78 -3.18
C TYR A 103 12.18 1.64 -4.22
N LEU A 104 10.94 1.29 -4.52
CA LEU A 104 10.03 2.13 -5.29
C LEU A 104 8.68 2.14 -4.58
N ALA A 105 8.23 3.31 -4.17
CA ALA A 105 6.92 3.48 -3.55
C ALA A 105 5.88 3.89 -4.59
N ILE A 106 4.74 3.20 -4.57
CA ILE A 106 3.57 3.56 -5.37
C ILE A 106 2.51 4.03 -4.37
N GLU A 107 2.26 5.33 -4.35
CA GLU A 107 1.54 6.01 -3.28
C GLU A 107 0.68 7.14 -3.82
N SER A 108 -0.61 7.16 -3.45
CA SER A 108 -1.56 8.18 -3.90
C SER A 108 -1.44 9.53 -3.16
N ASN A 109 -1.06 9.50 -1.89
CA ASN A 109 -1.02 10.70 -1.04
C ASN A 109 0.25 11.52 -1.29
N PRO A 110 0.12 12.79 -1.77
CA PRO A 110 1.30 13.63 -2.04
C PRO A 110 2.16 13.88 -0.81
N THR A 111 1.55 14.00 0.36
CA THR A 111 2.29 14.21 1.63
C THR A 111 3.12 12.99 1.99
N THR A 112 2.56 11.80 1.79
CA THR A 112 3.28 10.54 2.01
C THR A 112 4.39 10.35 0.98
N ARG A 113 4.15 10.71 -0.29
CA ARG A 113 5.22 10.69 -1.29
C ARG A 113 6.40 11.60 -0.90
N ARG A 114 6.11 12.78 -0.34
CA ARG A 114 7.17 13.67 0.16
C ARG A 114 7.96 13.04 1.30
N MET A 115 7.29 12.30 2.18
CA MET A 115 7.96 11.57 3.25
C MET A 115 8.96 10.55 2.68
N TYR A 116 8.54 9.74 1.71
CA TYR A 116 9.44 8.78 1.05
C TYR A 116 10.64 9.48 0.40
N LYS A 117 10.40 10.58 -0.29
CA LYS A 117 11.46 11.33 -0.97
C LYS A 117 12.48 11.90 0.03
N LYS A 118 12.04 12.32 1.21
CA LYS A 118 12.95 12.76 2.27
C LYS A 118 13.83 11.62 2.80
N LEU A 119 13.38 10.38 2.68
CA LEU A 119 14.19 9.20 2.99
C LEU A 119 15.10 8.79 1.83
N GLY A 120 15.03 9.50 0.70
CA GLY A 120 15.80 9.19 -0.50
C GLY A 120 15.14 8.13 -1.40
N ILE A 121 13.88 7.78 -1.14
CA ILE A 121 13.15 6.75 -1.87
C ILE A 121 12.28 7.36 -2.96
N GLU A 122 12.37 6.81 -4.18
CA GLU A 122 11.49 7.21 -5.27
C GLU A 122 10.05 6.84 -4.94
N ALA A 123 9.14 7.80 -5.06
CA ALA A 123 7.71 7.60 -4.79
C ALA A 123 6.88 8.26 -5.90
N ARG A 124 5.96 7.50 -6.48
CA ARG A 124 5.13 7.94 -7.61
C ARG A 124 3.68 7.51 -7.43
N PRO A 125 2.73 8.28 -7.97
CA PRO A 125 1.34 7.84 -8.03
C PRO A 125 1.18 6.70 -9.05
N LYS A 126 0.12 5.90 -8.90
CA LYS A 126 -0.15 4.79 -9.84
C LYS A 126 -0.31 5.26 -11.29
N GLY A 127 -0.78 6.48 -11.49
CA GLY A 127 -0.97 7.04 -12.83
C GLY A 127 0.30 7.18 -13.65
N ASP A 128 1.47 7.14 -13.00
CA ASP A 128 2.76 7.12 -13.71
C ASP A 128 3.05 5.75 -14.34
N PHE A 129 2.31 4.71 -13.99
CA PHE A 129 2.54 3.33 -14.44
C PHE A 129 1.38 2.78 -15.26
N ILE A 130 0.18 3.18 -14.95
CA ILE A 130 -1.05 2.71 -15.59
C ILE A 130 -1.99 3.91 -15.88
#